data_69ed2b6d19470481ca693c9de91ae989
#
_entry.id   69ed2b6d19470481ca693c9de91ae989
#
_cell.length_a   1.000
_cell.length_b   1.000
_cell.length_c   1.000
_cell.angle_alpha   90.00
_cell.angle_beta   90.00
_cell.angle_gamma   90.00
#
_symmetry.space_group_name_H-M   'P 1'
#
loop_
_entity.id
_entity.type
_entity.pdbx_description
1 polymer ?
#
loop_
_entity_poly.entity_id
_entity_poly.type
_entity_poly.pdbx_seq_one_letter_code
_entity_poly.pdbx_strand_id
1 'polypeptide(L)'
;MKRILLIAAVTLMSVAASAQDFKWAYVDFNEIVMLMPEMDEARATMEENQKTNEEILVAMYEEYQTKMQQYQQKAESWTPAIRESKEKEIMEIQARFEQTQQSLQQEIQQLQQSLQAPIYEKAQNTVNELAKAKGVALVFEKASLLYLDPAQGIDLTPEARTALNI
;
A
#
# COMPACT_ATOMS: atom_id res chain seq x y z
N MET A 1 35.23 -61.69 1.66
CA MET A 1 34.70 -60.77 2.71
C MET A 1 35.38 -59.42 2.75
N LYS A 2 36.68 -59.27 2.56
CA LYS A 2 37.36 -57.94 2.55
C LYS A 2 36.98 -57.02 1.41
N ARG A 3 36.56 -57.55 0.25
CA ARG A 3 36.15 -56.74 -0.91
C ARG A 3 34.74 -56.14 -0.80
N ILE A 4 33.83 -56.72 -0.02
CA ILE A 4 32.48 -56.28 0.22
C ILE A 4 32.49 -55.10 1.23
N LEU A 5 33.39 -55.11 2.20
CA LEU A 5 33.58 -54.06 3.18
C LEU A 5 34.10 -52.73 2.54
N LEU A 6 34.89 -52.81 1.47
CA LEU A 6 35.40 -51.63 0.75
C LEU A 6 34.31 -50.93 -0.08
N ILE A 7 33.37 -51.67 -0.66
CA ILE A 7 32.24 -51.09 -1.41
C ILE A 7 31.25 -50.42 -0.48
N ALA A 8 31.00 -50.97 0.71
CA ALA A 8 30.12 -50.35 1.71
C ALA A 8 30.69 -49.01 2.27
N ALA A 9 32.01 -48.88 2.40
CA ALA A 9 32.67 -47.66 2.87
C ALA A 9 32.62 -46.53 1.83
N VAL A 10 32.66 -46.84 0.54
CA VAL A 10 32.58 -45.83 -0.56
C VAL A 10 31.17 -45.31 -0.75
N THR A 11 30.13 -46.13 -0.52
CA THR A 11 28.72 -45.70 -0.62
C THR A 11 28.29 -44.82 0.57
N LEU A 12 28.91 -44.97 1.76
CA LEU A 12 28.61 -44.09 2.90
C LEU A 12 29.24 -42.67 2.77
N MET A 13 30.31 -42.51 2.00
CA MET A 13 30.93 -41.20 1.78
C MET A 13 30.19 -40.31 0.79
N SER A 14 29.33 -40.86 -0.07
CA SER A 14 28.61 -40.08 -1.08
C SER A 14 27.33 -39.40 -0.55
N VAL A 15 26.86 -39.70 0.64
CA VAL A 15 25.66 -39.10 1.23
C VAL A 15 25.99 -37.83 2.07
N ALA A 16 27.25 -37.63 2.42
CA ALA A 16 27.65 -36.47 3.24
C ALA A 16 27.87 -35.16 2.46
N ALA A 17 27.74 -35.18 1.11
CA ALA A 17 28.13 -34.04 0.27
C ALA A 17 26.99 -33.12 -0.16
N SER A 18 25.77 -33.23 0.40
CA SER A 18 24.62 -32.44 -0.04
C SER A 18 23.89 -31.75 1.11
N ALA A 19 24.52 -31.50 2.23
CA ALA A 19 24.02 -30.46 3.14
C ALA A 19 24.43 -29.12 2.54
N GLN A 20 23.72 -28.68 1.50
CA GLN A 20 23.76 -27.26 1.11
C GLN A 20 23.37 -26.51 2.36
N ASP A 21 24.27 -25.66 2.87
CA ASP A 21 23.98 -24.75 3.97
C ASP A 21 22.74 -23.93 3.56
N PHE A 22 21.58 -24.28 4.11
CA PHE A 22 20.35 -23.59 3.88
C PHE A 22 20.47 -22.18 4.48
N LYS A 23 20.75 -21.23 3.61
CA LYS A 23 20.86 -19.81 4.00
C LYS A 23 19.51 -19.15 3.90
N TRP A 24 19.14 -18.47 4.94
CA TRP A 24 17.95 -17.65 4.99
C TRP A 24 18.28 -16.25 5.50
N ALA A 25 17.42 -15.30 5.19
CA ALA A 25 17.57 -13.91 5.58
C ALA A 25 16.25 -13.37 6.14
N TYR A 26 16.33 -12.24 6.75
CA TYR A 26 15.17 -11.44 7.14
C TYR A 26 15.40 -9.97 6.81
N VAL A 27 14.33 -9.23 6.76
CA VAL A 27 14.33 -7.80 6.46
C VAL A 27 13.18 -7.13 7.20
N ASP A 28 13.39 -5.94 7.71
CA ASP A 28 12.33 -5.07 8.20
C ASP A 28 11.77 -4.27 7.00
N PHE A 29 10.88 -4.94 6.26
CA PHE A 29 10.36 -4.40 5.01
C PHE A 29 9.53 -3.14 5.22
N ASN A 30 8.76 -3.11 6.32
CA ASN A 30 8.00 -1.92 6.70
C ASN A 30 8.92 -0.73 7.01
N GLU A 31 10.00 -0.94 7.76
CA GLU A 31 10.99 0.11 8.04
C GLU A 31 11.54 0.70 6.74
N ILE A 32 11.95 -0.16 5.81
CA ILE A 32 12.51 0.28 4.52
C ILE A 32 11.50 1.12 3.75
N VAL A 33 10.29 0.61 3.55
CA VAL A 33 9.23 1.30 2.78
C VAL A 33 8.89 2.65 3.41
N MET A 34 8.79 2.71 4.73
CA MET A 34 8.43 3.95 5.44
C MET A 34 9.51 5.03 5.38
N LEU A 35 10.78 4.63 5.17
CA LEU A 35 11.92 5.55 5.06
C LEU A 35 12.18 5.99 3.60
N MET A 36 11.52 5.40 2.62
CA MET A 36 11.70 5.80 1.22
C MET A 36 11.14 7.20 0.97
N PRO A 37 11.88 8.10 0.30
CA PRO A 37 11.41 9.46 0.02
C PRO A 37 10.13 9.48 -0.83
N GLU A 38 9.93 8.48 -1.69
CA GLU A 38 8.71 8.33 -2.48
C GLU A 38 7.47 8.10 -1.58
N MET A 39 7.65 7.57 -0.37
CA MET A 39 6.55 7.43 0.60
C MET A 39 6.13 8.78 1.17
N ASP A 40 7.07 9.69 1.39
CA ASP A 40 6.76 11.05 1.84
C ASP A 40 6.07 11.86 0.74
N GLU A 41 6.50 11.70 -0.52
CA GLU A 41 5.82 12.29 -1.69
C GLU A 41 4.39 11.73 -1.85
N ALA A 42 4.21 10.43 -1.67
CA ALA A 42 2.90 9.80 -1.71
C ALA A 42 1.97 10.33 -0.62
N ARG A 43 2.48 10.53 0.61
CA ARG A 43 1.71 11.14 1.70
C ARG A 43 1.31 12.57 1.39
N ALA A 44 2.23 13.38 0.89
CA ALA A 44 1.94 14.76 0.51
C ALA A 44 0.86 14.83 -0.58
N THR A 45 0.94 13.96 -1.59
CA THR A 45 -0.06 13.87 -2.67
C THR A 45 -1.43 13.45 -2.12
N MET A 46 -1.47 12.49 -1.20
CA MET A 46 -2.73 12.07 -0.55
C MET A 46 -3.36 13.20 0.28
N GLU A 47 -2.54 13.94 1.02
CA GLU A 47 -3.01 15.08 1.83
C GLU A 47 -3.57 16.21 0.95
N GLU A 48 -2.90 16.54 -0.15
CA GLU A 48 -3.38 17.53 -1.12
C GLU A 48 -4.71 17.09 -1.77
N ASN A 49 -4.81 15.83 -2.18
CA ASN A 49 -6.04 15.28 -2.74
C ASN A 49 -7.18 15.32 -1.73
N GLN A 50 -6.93 14.93 -0.47
CA GLN A 50 -7.94 14.98 0.59
C GLN A 50 -8.45 16.41 0.81
N LYS A 51 -7.55 17.40 0.85
CA LYS A 51 -7.93 18.80 0.98
C LYS A 51 -8.79 19.28 -0.20
N THR A 52 -8.40 18.96 -1.43
CA THR A 52 -9.16 19.29 -2.63
C THR A 52 -10.56 18.67 -2.59
N ASN A 53 -10.65 17.41 -2.18
CA ASN A 53 -11.92 16.71 -2.06
C ASN A 53 -12.84 17.33 -0.99
N GLU A 54 -12.28 17.77 0.13
CA GLU A 54 -13.00 18.49 1.16
C GLU A 54 -13.54 19.83 0.64
N GLU A 55 -12.73 20.60 -0.08
CA GLU A 55 -13.13 21.86 -0.71
C GLU A 55 -14.30 21.66 -1.71
N ILE A 56 -14.26 20.59 -2.51
CA ILE A 56 -15.36 20.25 -3.44
C ILE A 56 -16.65 19.97 -2.67
N LEU A 57 -16.57 19.13 -1.62
CA LEU A 57 -17.77 18.78 -0.84
C LEU A 57 -18.33 19.98 -0.08
N VAL A 58 -17.47 20.83 0.46
CA VAL A 58 -17.88 22.10 1.12
C VAL A 58 -18.60 23.00 0.14
N ALA A 59 -18.04 23.24 -1.05
CA ALA A 59 -18.67 24.09 -2.06
C ALA A 59 -20.04 23.55 -2.49
N MET A 60 -20.19 22.24 -2.67
CA MET A 60 -21.47 21.62 -3.00
C MET A 60 -22.49 21.73 -1.87
N TYR A 61 -22.03 21.61 -0.63
CA TYR A 61 -22.88 21.78 0.53
C TYR A 61 -23.37 23.24 0.68
N GLU A 62 -22.51 24.23 0.43
CA GLU A 62 -22.87 25.65 0.41
C GLU A 62 -23.89 25.97 -0.70
N GLU A 63 -23.71 25.38 -1.89
CA GLU A 63 -24.69 25.47 -2.97
C GLU A 63 -26.08 24.97 -2.52
N TYR A 64 -26.09 23.76 -1.93
CA TYR A 64 -27.31 23.16 -1.38
C TYR A 64 -27.98 24.06 -0.33
N GLN A 65 -27.22 24.54 0.65
CA GLN A 65 -27.71 25.41 1.70
C GLN A 65 -28.32 26.75 1.10
N THR A 66 -27.64 27.32 0.15
CA THR A 66 -28.09 28.54 -0.53
C THR A 66 -29.43 28.31 -1.23
N LYS A 67 -29.58 27.19 -1.94
CA LYS A 67 -30.85 26.87 -2.65
C LYS A 67 -31.96 26.54 -1.67
N MET A 68 -31.69 25.84 -0.61
CA MET A 68 -32.65 25.57 0.46
C MET A 68 -33.13 26.86 1.13
N GLN A 69 -32.23 27.77 1.46
CA GLN A 69 -32.58 29.06 2.05
C GLN A 69 -33.43 29.89 1.12
N GLN A 70 -33.10 29.97 -0.18
CA GLN A 70 -33.90 30.65 -1.20
C GLN A 70 -35.30 30.04 -1.32
N TYR A 71 -35.38 28.70 -1.29
CA TYR A 71 -36.65 27.99 -1.32
C TYR A 71 -37.51 28.34 -0.10
N GLN A 72 -36.96 28.28 1.12
CA GLN A 72 -37.68 28.60 2.34
C GLN A 72 -38.23 30.06 2.35
N GLN A 73 -37.45 31.01 1.82
CA GLN A 73 -37.82 32.42 1.83
C GLN A 73 -38.87 32.78 0.76
N LYS A 74 -38.91 32.10 -0.38
CA LYS A 74 -39.65 32.51 -1.57
C LYS A 74 -40.72 31.51 -2.02
N ALA A 75 -40.82 30.31 -1.45
CA ALA A 75 -41.72 29.25 -1.89
C ALA A 75 -43.19 29.70 -1.92
N GLU A 76 -43.61 30.49 -0.94
CA GLU A 76 -45.00 31.01 -0.87
C GLU A 76 -45.33 32.01 -1.99
N SER A 77 -44.32 32.75 -2.49
CA SER A 77 -44.49 33.74 -3.55
C SER A 77 -44.43 33.13 -4.96
N TRP A 78 -43.98 31.89 -5.10
CA TRP A 78 -43.82 31.22 -6.39
C TRP A 78 -45.10 30.54 -6.89
N THR A 79 -45.26 30.52 -8.20
CA THR A 79 -46.28 29.65 -8.81
C THR A 79 -45.97 28.17 -8.56
N PRO A 80 -46.99 27.28 -8.61
CA PRO A 80 -46.78 25.84 -8.41
C PRO A 80 -45.66 25.25 -9.31
N ALA A 81 -45.64 25.67 -10.59
CA ALA A 81 -44.63 25.17 -11.57
C ALA A 81 -43.20 25.65 -11.21
N ILE A 82 -43.02 26.88 -10.71
CA ILE A 82 -41.72 27.37 -10.25
C ILE A 82 -41.29 26.64 -9.00
N ARG A 83 -42.19 26.37 -8.07
CA ARG A 83 -41.90 25.62 -6.84
C ARG A 83 -41.43 24.23 -7.14
N GLU A 84 -42.19 23.51 -7.98
CA GLU A 84 -41.79 22.14 -8.43
C GLU A 84 -40.41 22.11 -9.10
N SER A 85 -40.12 23.11 -9.95
CA SER A 85 -38.80 23.24 -10.59
C SER A 85 -37.68 23.47 -9.57
N LYS A 86 -37.93 24.24 -8.51
CA LYS A 86 -36.94 24.51 -7.46
C LYS A 86 -36.74 23.34 -6.53
N GLU A 87 -37.78 22.58 -6.22
CA GLU A 87 -37.68 21.32 -5.49
C GLU A 87 -36.84 20.30 -6.25
N LYS A 88 -37.07 20.18 -7.54
CA LYS A 88 -36.27 19.30 -8.40
C LYS A 88 -34.81 19.73 -8.43
N GLU A 89 -34.51 21.03 -8.57
CA GLU A 89 -33.13 21.54 -8.53
C GLU A 89 -32.44 21.17 -7.22
N ILE A 90 -33.11 21.28 -6.07
CA ILE A 90 -32.55 20.92 -4.76
C ILE A 90 -32.29 19.41 -4.67
N MET A 91 -33.23 18.59 -5.13
CA MET A 91 -33.04 17.12 -5.16
C MET A 91 -31.90 16.70 -6.08
N GLU A 92 -31.72 17.37 -7.22
CA GLU A 92 -30.60 17.11 -8.13
C GLU A 92 -29.25 17.46 -7.50
N ILE A 93 -29.16 18.57 -6.74
CA ILE A 93 -27.95 18.94 -6.01
C ILE A 93 -27.63 17.88 -4.95
N GLN A 94 -28.63 17.43 -4.20
CA GLN A 94 -28.44 16.39 -3.19
C GLN A 94 -27.97 15.08 -3.81
N ALA A 95 -28.59 14.62 -4.88
CA ALA A 95 -28.20 13.40 -5.58
C ALA A 95 -26.77 13.52 -6.13
N ARG A 96 -26.41 14.67 -6.70
CA ARG A 96 -25.06 14.95 -7.18
C ARG A 96 -24.04 14.93 -6.04
N PHE A 97 -24.37 15.50 -4.88
CA PHE A 97 -23.51 15.45 -3.70
C PHE A 97 -23.22 14.03 -3.25
N GLU A 98 -24.24 13.18 -3.12
CA GLU A 98 -24.10 11.78 -2.74
C GLU A 98 -23.26 11.00 -3.76
N GLN A 99 -23.49 11.22 -5.05
CA GLN A 99 -22.71 10.58 -6.12
C GLN A 99 -21.24 11.04 -6.09
N THR A 100 -20.99 12.33 -5.89
CA THR A 100 -19.63 12.88 -5.81
C THR A 100 -18.90 12.31 -4.62
N GLN A 101 -19.54 12.23 -3.44
CA GLN A 101 -18.93 11.62 -2.25
C GLN A 101 -18.50 10.19 -2.49
N GLN A 102 -19.33 9.37 -3.15
CA GLN A 102 -18.98 8.00 -3.48
C GLN A 102 -17.81 7.92 -4.49
N SER A 103 -17.83 8.80 -5.50
CA SER A 103 -16.76 8.88 -6.51
C SER A 103 -15.43 9.27 -5.90
N LEU A 104 -15.40 10.29 -5.04
CA LEU A 104 -14.19 10.72 -4.34
C LEU A 104 -13.62 9.63 -3.43
N GLN A 105 -14.48 8.86 -2.77
CA GLN A 105 -14.02 7.73 -1.94
C GLN A 105 -13.34 6.64 -2.78
N GLN A 106 -13.87 6.33 -3.96
CA GLN A 106 -13.25 5.38 -4.88
C GLN A 106 -11.92 5.91 -5.44
N GLU A 107 -11.89 7.20 -5.77
CA GLU A 107 -10.69 7.87 -6.28
C GLU A 107 -9.55 7.83 -5.25
N ILE A 108 -9.84 8.12 -3.96
CA ILE A 108 -8.85 8.02 -2.88
C ILE A 108 -8.24 6.62 -2.79
N GLN A 109 -9.06 5.56 -2.87
CA GLN A 109 -8.58 4.18 -2.83
C GLN A 109 -7.68 3.85 -4.03
N GLN A 110 -8.08 4.28 -5.22
CA GLN A 110 -7.29 4.09 -6.44
C GLN A 110 -5.98 4.88 -6.39
N LEU A 111 -6.02 6.13 -5.93
CA LEU A 111 -4.86 6.98 -5.76
C LEU A 111 -3.87 6.35 -4.78
N GLN A 112 -4.35 5.92 -3.61
CA GLN A 112 -3.52 5.25 -2.61
C GLN A 112 -2.81 4.02 -3.21
N GLN A 113 -3.55 3.17 -3.91
CA GLN A 113 -2.98 1.99 -4.54
C GLN A 113 -1.96 2.34 -5.61
N SER A 114 -2.25 3.33 -6.46
CA SER A 114 -1.35 3.77 -7.54
C SER A 114 -0.06 4.39 -7.02
N LEU A 115 -0.11 5.09 -5.89
CA LEU A 115 1.07 5.68 -5.25
C LEU A 115 1.91 4.64 -4.51
N GLN A 116 1.28 3.71 -3.80
CA GLN A 116 2.00 2.74 -2.99
C GLN A 116 2.59 1.57 -3.80
N ALA A 117 1.88 1.09 -4.82
CA ALA A 117 2.32 -0.08 -5.58
C ALA A 117 3.76 0.03 -6.12
N PRO A 118 4.19 1.12 -6.79
CA PRO A 118 5.55 1.24 -7.29
C PRO A 118 6.61 1.33 -6.19
N ILE A 119 6.26 1.87 -5.01
CA ILE A 119 7.16 1.96 -3.85
C ILE A 119 7.43 0.56 -3.30
N TYR A 120 6.37 -0.21 -3.08
CA TYR A 120 6.50 -1.60 -2.63
C TYR A 120 7.24 -2.46 -3.65
N GLU A 121 6.97 -2.29 -4.94
CA GLU A 121 7.66 -3.00 -6.01
C GLU A 121 9.17 -2.68 -6.02
N LYS A 122 9.55 -1.41 -5.87
CA LYS A 122 10.96 -0.99 -5.81
C LYS A 122 11.67 -1.60 -4.61
N ALA A 123 11.05 -1.55 -3.42
CA ALA A 123 11.58 -2.16 -2.21
C ALA A 123 11.73 -3.69 -2.35
N GLN A 124 10.70 -4.35 -2.87
CA GLN A 124 10.70 -5.80 -3.09
C GLN A 124 11.78 -6.24 -4.08
N ASN A 125 11.94 -5.51 -5.17
CA ASN A 125 12.97 -5.79 -6.17
C ASN A 125 14.38 -5.65 -5.57
N THR A 126 14.61 -4.61 -4.75
CA THR A 126 15.87 -4.42 -4.05
C THR A 126 16.18 -5.58 -3.11
N VAL A 127 15.20 -6.01 -2.31
CA VAL A 127 15.37 -7.18 -1.41
C VAL A 127 15.65 -8.46 -2.21
N ASN A 128 14.95 -8.68 -3.33
CA ASN A 128 15.15 -9.82 -4.20
C ASN A 128 16.56 -9.86 -4.80
N GLU A 129 17.09 -8.73 -5.22
CA GLU A 129 18.45 -8.62 -5.77
C GLU A 129 19.51 -8.92 -4.70
N LEU A 130 19.35 -8.36 -3.49
CA LEU A 130 20.23 -8.64 -2.36
C LEU A 130 20.19 -10.12 -1.96
N ALA A 131 19.00 -10.71 -1.92
CA ALA A 131 18.83 -12.14 -1.61
C ALA A 131 19.55 -13.03 -2.63
N LYS A 132 19.41 -12.73 -3.92
CA LYS A 132 20.12 -13.43 -5.00
C LYS A 132 21.64 -13.29 -4.86
N ALA A 133 22.13 -12.07 -4.62
CA ALA A 133 23.55 -11.79 -4.48
C ALA A 133 24.20 -12.54 -3.32
N LYS A 134 23.44 -12.75 -2.22
CA LYS A 134 23.90 -13.50 -1.03
C LYS A 134 23.65 -15.01 -1.11
N GLY A 135 22.95 -15.47 -2.14
CA GLY A 135 22.61 -16.88 -2.32
C GLY A 135 21.71 -17.41 -1.21
N VAL A 136 20.81 -16.58 -0.66
CA VAL A 136 19.80 -17.01 0.31
C VAL A 136 18.60 -17.61 -0.39
N ALA A 137 18.04 -18.64 0.19
CA ALA A 137 16.90 -19.37 -0.37
C ALA A 137 15.56 -18.75 0.00
N LEU A 138 15.45 -18.10 1.18
CA LEU A 138 14.24 -17.49 1.70
C LEU A 138 14.57 -16.19 2.42
N VAL A 139 13.67 -15.20 2.27
CA VAL A 139 13.68 -13.95 3.03
C VAL A 139 12.36 -13.82 3.76
N PHE A 140 12.42 -13.57 5.05
CA PHE A 140 11.25 -13.36 5.91
C PHE A 140 11.10 -11.90 6.29
N GLU A 141 9.85 -11.46 6.42
CA GLU A 141 9.56 -10.20 7.10
C GLU A 141 9.87 -10.33 8.60
N LYS A 142 10.70 -9.44 9.13
CA LYS A 142 11.15 -9.45 10.52
C LYS A 142 9.97 -9.42 11.51
N ALA A 143 8.95 -8.61 11.23
CA ALA A 143 7.76 -8.51 12.07
C ALA A 143 6.92 -9.79 12.13
N SER A 144 7.08 -10.71 11.17
CA SER A 144 6.38 -12.01 11.16
C SER A 144 7.07 -13.09 11.99
N LEU A 145 8.26 -12.82 12.51
CA LEU A 145 9.05 -13.77 13.27
C LEU A 145 8.75 -13.62 14.77
N LEU A 146 8.25 -14.68 15.41
CA LEU A 146 8.04 -14.70 16.87
C LEU A 146 9.35 -14.78 17.65
N TYR A 147 10.35 -15.42 17.07
CA TYR A 147 11.69 -15.54 17.62
C TYR A 147 12.71 -15.47 16.49
N LEU A 148 13.77 -14.75 16.70
CA LEU A 148 14.88 -14.59 15.78
C LEU A 148 16.19 -14.72 16.56
N ASP A 149 17.00 -15.71 16.22
CA ASP A 149 18.41 -15.75 16.64
C ASP A 149 19.25 -14.99 15.61
N PRO A 150 19.82 -13.83 15.97
CA PRO A 150 20.60 -13.02 15.04
C PRO A 150 21.84 -13.73 14.48
N ALA A 151 22.30 -14.79 15.14
CA ALA A 151 23.44 -15.59 14.67
C ALA A 151 23.09 -16.56 13.54
N GLN A 152 21.79 -16.85 13.32
CA GLN A 152 21.34 -17.88 12.40
C GLN A 152 20.80 -17.33 11.06
N GLY A 153 20.37 -16.05 11.03
CA GLY A 153 19.82 -15.40 9.86
C GLY A 153 20.63 -14.19 9.39
N ILE A 154 20.54 -13.86 8.12
CA ILE A 154 21.20 -12.68 7.55
C ILE A 154 20.21 -11.50 7.59
N ASP A 155 20.56 -10.41 8.27
CA ASP A 155 19.78 -9.16 8.23
C ASP A 155 20.10 -8.41 6.93
N LEU A 156 19.10 -8.28 6.05
CA LEU A 156 19.20 -7.52 4.81
C LEU A 156 18.80 -6.06 4.97
N THR A 157 18.24 -5.66 6.11
CA THR A 157 17.71 -4.30 6.33
C THR A 157 18.76 -3.21 6.11
N PRO A 158 20.00 -3.30 6.68
CA PRO A 158 21.00 -2.25 6.49
C PRO A 158 21.46 -2.10 5.03
N GLU A 159 21.59 -3.24 4.32
CA GLU A 159 22.01 -3.24 2.92
C GLU A 159 20.90 -2.75 2.00
N ALA A 160 19.65 -3.11 2.28
CA ALA A 160 18.49 -2.62 1.55
C ALA A 160 18.35 -1.09 1.71
N ARG A 161 18.55 -0.55 2.92
CA ARG A 161 18.60 0.90 3.15
C ARG A 161 19.69 1.57 2.32
N THR A 162 20.88 1.01 2.31
CA THR A 162 22.00 1.53 1.52
C THR A 162 21.69 1.50 0.02
N ALA A 163 21.12 0.41 -0.49
CA ALA A 163 20.77 0.23 -1.89
C ALA A 163 19.65 1.19 -2.35
N LEU A 164 18.74 1.55 -1.44
CA LEU A 164 17.65 2.49 -1.68
C LEU A 164 18.02 3.95 -1.40
N ASN A 165 19.22 4.20 -0.88
CA ASN A 165 19.72 5.54 -0.46
C ASN A 165 18.86 6.18 0.64
N ILE A 166 18.47 5.39 1.65
CA ILE A 166 17.63 5.81 2.79
C ILE A 166 18.33 5.55 4.11
#